data_53d544c8186aa6a56403ee4873b7c58f
#
_entry.id   53d544c8186aa6a56403ee4873b7c58f
#
_cell.length_a   1.000
_cell.length_b   1.000
_cell.length_c   1.000
_cell.angle_alpha   90.00
_cell.angle_beta   90.00
_cell.angle_gamma   90.00
#
_symmetry.space_group_name_H-M   'P 1'
#
loop_
_entity.id
_entity.type
_entity.pdbx_description
1 polymer ?
#
loop_
_entity_poly.entity_id
_entity_poly.type
_entity_poly.pdbx_seq_one_letter_code
_entity_poly.pdbx_strand_id
1 'polypeptide(L)'
;MINDASVYDVAIVSPITFAKNLSSKLKNDVYLKREDLQPIFSFKNRGAFNKINSLSKQQKNRGVIAASAGNHAQGVANAAKKIGIPCLIVMPITTPDIKVSAVRSFGAKILLYGDNYNESSKKASSIAKQKKMELIHAFDDPMTIAGQGTIGKEILDAEDNLDAVFVPVGGGGLLAGVSAWIAQQKKKVKIYGVEVDDSACLTEAIKANKRVKLREVGLFADGVAVDQIGLHTFDVIKECVDGVITVSIDELCAAVKDIFEDTRILSEPAGALALAGLKKYASKISNKKLLAISSGANLNFERLNYIVERSEVGEDREKLLSIQIPEKPGSFLTVSYTHLTLPTIVRV
;
A
#
# COMPACT_ATOMS: atom_id res chain seq x y z
N MET A 1 22.55 3.46 7.12
CA MET A 1 21.69 2.38 6.60
C MET A 1 20.97 2.76 5.32
N ILE A 2 20.17 3.87 5.26
CA ILE A 2 19.47 4.26 4.02
C ILE A 2 20.46 4.67 2.93
N ASN A 3 21.49 5.45 3.26
CA ASN A 3 22.56 5.81 2.31
C ASN A 3 23.28 4.61 1.69
N ASP A 4 23.42 3.54 2.46
CA ASP A 4 24.18 2.35 2.06
C ASP A 4 23.23 1.26 1.52
N ALA A 5 21.93 1.56 1.42
CA ALA A 5 20.94 0.60 0.95
C ALA A 5 21.17 0.29 -0.54
N SER A 6 21.41 -0.98 -0.82
CA SER A 6 21.60 -1.48 -2.18
C SER A 6 20.23 -1.89 -2.75
N VAL A 7 19.62 -1.06 -3.60
CA VAL A 7 18.29 -1.33 -4.17
C VAL A 7 18.27 -1.30 -5.70
N TYR A 8 19.19 -0.57 -6.32
CA TYR A 8 19.14 -0.24 -7.76
C TYR A 8 19.53 -1.38 -8.70
N ASP A 9 19.94 -2.51 -8.16
CA ASP A 9 20.10 -3.74 -8.96
C ASP A 9 18.74 -4.35 -9.40
N VAL A 10 17.67 -4.00 -8.71
CA VAL A 10 16.30 -4.52 -8.93
C VAL A 10 15.25 -3.43 -9.00
N ALA A 11 15.53 -2.24 -8.53
CA ALA A 11 14.64 -1.09 -8.54
C ALA A 11 15.17 0.00 -9.46
N ILE A 12 14.27 0.82 -9.99
CA ILE A 12 14.61 2.05 -10.71
C ILE A 12 14.43 3.26 -9.82
N VAL A 13 15.14 4.35 -10.11
CA VAL A 13 14.77 5.67 -9.60
C VAL A 13 13.44 6.04 -10.27
N SER A 14 12.34 5.93 -9.51
CA SER A 14 11.03 6.14 -10.09
C SER A 14 10.76 7.64 -10.31
N PRO A 15 10.03 8.00 -11.37
CA PRO A 15 9.76 9.42 -11.65
C PRO A 15 8.80 10.03 -10.62
N ILE A 16 8.88 11.36 -10.52
CA ILE A 16 7.86 12.19 -9.90
C ILE A 16 7.05 12.83 -11.02
N THR A 17 5.75 12.55 -11.07
CA THR A 17 4.84 13.03 -12.11
C THR A 17 3.96 14.14 -11.56
N PHE A 18 3.90 15.28 -12.23
CA PHE A 18 2.95 16.34 -11.93
C PHE A 18 1.54 15.93 -12.38
N ALA A 19 0.58 15.90 -11.45
CA ALA A 19 -0.80 15.52 -11.69
C ALA A 19 -1.63 16.77 -12.05
N LYS A 20 -1.71 17.07 -13.35
CA LYS A 20 -2.27 18.34 -13.85
C LYS A 20 -3.74 18.53 -13.50
N ASN A 21 -4.57 17.51 -13.71
CA ASN A 21 -6.01 17.61 -13.45
C ASN A 21 -6.29 17.74 -11.95
N LEU A 22 -5.61 16.92 -11.15
CA LEU A 22 -5.69 16.99 -9.68
C LEU A 22 -5.20 18.35 -9.15
N SER A 23 -4.11 18.88 -9.67
CA SER A 23 -3.58 20.17 -9.26
C SER A 23 -4.58 21.30 -9.49
N SER A 24 -5.23 21.29 -10.66
CA SER A 24 -6.29 22.26 -10.98
C SER A 24 -7.51 22.10 -10.07
N LYS A 25 -7.97 20.85 -9.86
CA LYS A 25 -9.14 20.52 -9.02
C LYS A 25 -8.92 20.92 -7.55
N LEU A 26 -7.72 20.67 -7.02
CA LEU A 26 -7.38 20.88 -5.60
C LEU A 26 -6.75 22.26 -5.32
N LYS A 27 -6.48 23.08 -6.33
CA LYS A 27 -5.79 24.37 -6.22
C LYS A 27 -4.47 24.29 -5.45
N ASN A 28 -3.72 23.20 -5.68
CA ASN A 28 -2.42 22.89 -5.11
C ASN A 28 -1.55 22.21 -6.18
N ASP A 29 -0.23 22.30 -6.09
CA ASP A 29 0.66 21.55 -6.96
C ASP A 29 0.75 20.11 -6.45
N VAL A 30 0.13 19.16 -7.15
CA VAL A 30 0.07 17.75 -6.78
C VAL A 30 1.05 16.93 -7.58
N TYR A 31 1.88 16.18 -6.89
CA TYR A 31 2.89 15.28 -7.47
C TYR A 31 2.66 13.84 -7.03
N LEU A 32 2.97 12.90 -7.92
CA LEU A 32 2.92 11.46 -7.66
C LEU A 32 4.33 10.87 -7.77
N LYS A 33 4.84 10.27 -6.70
CA LYS A 33 6.04 9.42 -6.73
C LYS A 33 5.64 8.03 -7.21
N ARG A 34 6.12 7.62 -8.37
CA ARG A 34 5.60 6.53 -9.17
C ARG A 34 6.26 5.17 -8.87
N GLU A 35 6.04 4.64 -7.68
CA GLU A 35 6.51 3.29 -7.32
C GLU A 35 5.72 2.15 -7.99
N ASP A 36 4.58 2.46 -8.56
CA ASP A 36 3.80 1.60 -9.46
C ASP A 36 4.53 1.26 -10.78
N LEU A 37 5.53 2.04 -11.17
CA LEU A 37 6.37 1.80 -12.35
C LEU A 37 7.62 0.93 -12.08
N GLN A 38 7.79 0.44 -10.86
CA GLN A 38 8.86 -0.51 -10.54
C GLN A 38 8.69 -1.83 -11.32
N PRO A 39 9.77 -2.60 -11.57
CA PRO A 39 9.72 -3.86 -12.34
C PRO A 39 8.72 -4.91 -11.84
N ILE A 40 8.34 -4.84 -10.56
CA ILE A 40 7.30 -5.69 -9.96
C ILE A 40 5.99 -4.93 -9.69
N PHE A 41 5.83 -3.75 -10.31
CA PHE A 41 4.68 -2.86 -10.14
C PHE A 41 4.43 -2.44 -8.68
N SER A 42 5.46 -2.38 -7.83
CA SER A 42 5.37 -1.88 -6.46
C SER A 42 6.74 -1.61 -5.83
N PHE A 43 6.76 -0.76 -4.80
CA PHE A 43 7.96 -0.39 -4.03
C PHE A 43 8.62 -1.55 -3.27
N LYS A 44 7.92 -2.67 -3.10
CA LYS A 44 8.37 -3.80 -2.25
C LYS A 44 9.70 -4.40 -2.71
N ASN A 45 10.06 -4.19 -3.96
CA ASN A 45 11.33 -4.61 -4.53
C ASN A 45 12.53 -4.09 -3.73
N ARG A 46 12.47 -2.82 -3.31
CA ARG A 46 13.57 -2.11 -2.63
C ARG A 46 13.96 -2.76 -1.30
N GLY A 47 13.01 -2.84 -0.38
CA GLY A 47 13.27 -3.39 0.95
C GLY A 47 13.56 -4.88 0.93
N ALA A 48 12.88 -5.66 0.09
CA ALA A 48 13.15 -7.08 -0.07
C ALA A 48 14.58 -7.34 -0.55
N PHE A 49 15.03 -6.60 -1.57
CA PHE A 49 16.39 -6.74 -2.09
C PHE A 49 17.43 -6.29 -1.09
N ASN A 50 17.26 -5.11 -0.47
CA ASN A 50 18.20 -4.61 0.52
C ASN A 50 18.40 -5.60 1.69
N LYS A 51 17.30 -6.18 2.21
CA LYS A 51 17.36 -7.20 3.25
C LYS A 51 18.09 -8.46 2.77
N ILE A 52 17.72 -8.99 1.62
CA ILE A 52 18.32 -10.24 1.12
C ILE A 52 19.80 -10.02 0.75
N ASN A 53 20.13 -8.87 0.20
CA ASN A 53 21.52 -8.54 -0.15
C ASN A 53 22.42 -8.41 1.08
N SER A 54 21.89 -7.97 2.23
CA SER A 54 22.63 -7.86 3.49
C SER A 54 22.93 -9.20 4.19
N LEU A 55 22.34 -10.31 3.73
CA LEU A 55 22.53 -11.63 4.31
C LEU A 55 23.95 -12.14 4.08
N SER A 56 24.50 -12.89 5.05
CA SER A 56 25.75 -13.60 4.91
C SER A 56 25.68 -14.67 3.81
N LYS A 57 26.82 -15.06 3.25
CA LYS A 57 26.91 -16.13 2.24
C LYS A 57 26.25 -17.44 2.73
N GLN A 58 26.42 -17.76 4.00
CA GLN A 58 25.81 -18.96 4.60
C GLN A 58 24.27 -18.86 4.65
N GLN A 59 23.70 -17.70 5.01
CA GLN A 59 22.26 -17.46 5.00
C GLN A 59 21.70 -17.51 3.56
N LYS A 60 22.38 -16.86 2.61
CA LYS A 60 22.01 -16.90 1.18
C LYS A 60 21.98 -18.33 0.64
N ASN A 61 22.95 -19.17 0.98
CA ASN A 61 22.98 -20.57 0.55
C ASN A 61 21.81 -21.41 1.10
N ARG A 62 21.34 -21.13 2.31
CA ARG A 62 20.15 -21.78 2.87
C ARG A 62 18.86 -21.29 2.23
N GLY A 63 18.89 -20.14 1.61
CA GLY A 63 17.75 -19.52 0.93
C GLY A 63 16.84 -18.70 1.85
N VAL A 64 15.86 -18.07 1.23
CA VAL A 64 14.90 -17.18 1.89
C VAL A 64 13.49 -17.70 1.80
N ILE A 65 12.67 -17.31 2.78
CA ILE A 65 11.25 -17.65 2.84
C ILE A 65 10.43 -16.43 3.22
N ALA A 66 9.24 -16.29 2.66
CA ALA A 66 8.28 -15.27 3.06
C ALA A 66 6.84 -15.81 3.03
N ALA A 67 5.97 -15.24 3.86
CA ALA A 67 4.53 -15.43 3.77
C ALA A 67 3.91 -14.18 3.14
N SER A 68 3.36 -14.30 1.96
CA SER A 68 2.64 -13.22 1.28
C SER A 68 2.01 -13.73 -0.01
N ALA A 69 0.82 -13.22 -0.34
CA ALA A 69 0.14 -13.46 -1.61
C ALA A 69 0.18 -12.24 -2.56
N GLY A 70 0.88 -11.16 -2.19
CA GLY A 70 0.88 -9.90 -2.93
C GLY A 70 2.28 -9.37 -3.28
N ASN A 71 2.41 -8.05 -3.22
CA ASN A 71 3.61 -7.30 -3.62
C ASN A 71 4.90 -7.76 -2.93
N HIS A 72 4.82 -8.13 -1.65
CA HIS A 72 6.01 -8.60 -0.92
C HIS A 72 6.52 -9.94 -1.44
N ALA A 73 5.62 -10.86 -1.80
CA ALA A 73 6.00 -12.14 -2.41
C ALA A 73 6.77 -11.94 -3.72
N GLN A 74 6.28 -11.04 -4.58
CA GLN A 74 6.97 -10.69 -5.84
C GLN A 74 8.33 -10.04 -5.57
N GLY A 75 8.40 -9.13 -4.59
CA GLY A 75 9.66 -8.47 -4.21
C GLY A 75 10.72 -9.46 -3.73
N VAL A 76 10.35 -10.39 -2.85
CA VAL A 76 11.26 -11.43 -2.34
C VAL A 76 11.69 -12.39 -3.45
N ALA A 77 10.75 -12.82 -4.30
CA ALA A 77 11.04 -13.73 -5.40
C ALA A 77 11.97 -13.09 -6.44
N ASN A 78 11.72 -11.84 -6.83
CA ASN A 78 12.57 -11.09 -7.77
C ASN A 78 13.98 -10.86 -7.19
N ALA A 79 14.06 -10.45 -5.93
CA ALA A 79 15.35 -10.25 -5.26
C ALA A 79 16.17 -11.55 -5.16
N ALA A 80 15.52 -12.66 -4.78
CA ALA A 80 16.17 -13.96 -4.72
C ALA A 80 16.65 -14.45 -6.09
N LYS A 81 15.84 -14.24 -7.15
CA LYS A 81 16.23 -14.53 -8.55
C LYS A 81 17.46 -13.74 -8.96
N LYS A 82 17.48 -12.43 -8.66
CA LYS A 82 18.62 -11.55 -9.02
C LYS A 82 19.92 -11.99 -8.33
N ILE A 83 19.84 -12.41 -7.06
CA ILE A 83 21.00 -12.85 -6.28
C ILE A 83 21.37 -14.32 -6.58
N GLY A 84 20.47 -15.10 -7.18
CA GLY A 84 20.69 -16.50 -7.52
C GLY A 84 20.57 -17.47 -6.31
N ILE A 85 19.63 -17.21 -5.40
CA ILE A 85 19.45 -18.02 -4.17
C ILE A 85 18.07 -18.71 -4.11
N PRO A 86 17.96 -19.82 -3.36
CA PRO A 86 16.67 -20.49 -3.18
C PRO A 86 15.63 -19.59 -2.52
N CYS A 87 14.41 -19.60 -3.04
CA CYS A 87 13.28 -18.83 -2.53
C CYS A 87 12.04 -19.72 -2.39
N LEU A 88 11.39 -19.64 -1.23
CA LEU A 88 10.12 -20.29 -0.94
C LEU A 88 9.09 -19.23 -0.50
N ILE A 89 7.97 -19.17 -1.19
CA ILE A 89 6.85 -18.30 -0.80
C ILE A 89 5.68 -19.17 -0.32
N VAL A 90 5.17 -18.85 0.87
CA VAL A 90 3.98 -19.51 1.43
C VAL A 90 2.79 -18.56 1.27
N MET A 91 1.72 -19.07 0.64
CA MET A 91 0.49 -18.33 0.34
C MET A 91 -0.72 -19.08 0.86
N PRO A 92 -1.83 -18.41 1.22
CA PRO A 92 -3.11 -19.08 1.45
C PRO A 92 -3.56 -19.88 0.22
N ILE A 93 -4.29 -20.96 0.43
CA ILE A 93 -4.88 -21.76 -0.66
C ILE A 93 -5.93 -20.97 -1.46
N THR A 94 -6.50 -19.94 -0.85
CA THR A 94 -7.46 -19.01 -1.47
C THR A 94 -6.82 -17.97 -2.37
N THR A 95 -5.49 -17.99 -2.55
CA THR A 95 -4.78 -17.01 -3.39
C THR A 95 -5.13 -17.20 -4.85
N PRO A 96 -5.59 -16.17 -5.57
CA PRO A 96 -5.90 -16.25 -7.00
C PRO A 96 -4.70 -16.71 -7.83
N ASP A 97 -4.96 -17.54 -8.84
CA ASP A 97 -3.91 -18.13 -9.71
C ASP A 97 -3.04 -17.07 -10.40
N ILE A 98 -3.58 -15.92 -10.73
CA ILE A 98 -2.83 -14.82 -11.34
C ILE A 98 -1.70 -14.34 -10.42
N LYS A 99 -1.96 -14.25 -9.11
CA LYS A 99 -0.95 -13.87 -8.10
C LYS A 99 0.09 -14.97 -7.90
N VAL A 100 -0.35 -16.23 -7.86
CA VAL A 100 0.55 -17.40 -7.79
C VAL A 100 1.48 -17.45 -9.00
N SER A 101 0.92 -17.28 -10.20
CA SER A 101 1.67 -17.30 -11.46
C SER A 101 2.68 -16.14 -11.55
N ALA A 102 2.29 -14.94 -11.11
CA ALA A 102 3.19 -13.79 -11.07
C ALA A 102 4.44 -14.07 -10.21
N VAL A 103 4.27 -14.66 -9.02
CA VAL A 103 5.43 -15.00 -8.17
C VAL A 103 6.24 -16.17 -8.75
N ARG A 104 5.57 -17.15 -9.35
CA ARG A 104 6.24 -18.31 -10.00
C ARG A 104 7.13 -17.86 -11.18
N SER A 105 6.75 -16.82 -11.91
CA SER A 105 7.53 -16.28 -13.03
C SER A 105 8.90 -15.74 -12.61
N PHE A 106 9.07 -15.38 -11.36
CA PHE A 106 10.36 -15.02 -10.75
C PHE A 106 11.19 -16.24 -10.29
N GLY A 107 10.70 -17.47 -10.50
CA GLY A 107 11.45 -18.69 -10.17
C GLY A 107 11.35 -19.15 -8.70
N ALA A 108 10.53 -18.52 -7.88
CA ALA A 108 10.32 -18.94 -6.50
C ALA A 108 9.50 -20.25 -6.44
N LYS A 109 9.83 -21.11 -5.48
CA LYS A 109 8.95 -22.22 -5.09
C LYS A 109 7.77 -21.68 -4.31
N ILE A 110 6.58 -22.24 -4.54
CA ILE A 110 5.36 -21.81 -3.87
C ILE A 110 4.78 -22.98 -3.08
N LEU A 111 4.40 -22.70 -1.84
CA LEU A 111 3.62 -23.58 -1.00
C LEU A 111 2.28 -22.92 -0.68
N LEU A 112 1.20 -23.48 -1.18
CA LEU A 112 -0.16 -23.10 -0.78
C LEU A 112 -0.50 -23.80 0.53
N TYR A 113 -0.84 -23.05 1.58
CA TYR A 113 -1.10 -23.59 2.90
C TYR A 113 -1.97 -22.67 3.75
N GLY A 114 -3.02 -23.24 4.34
CA GLY A 114 -3.98 -22.53 5.20
C GLY A 114 -4.96 -21.66 4.42
N ASP A 115 -6.02 -21.25 5.09
CA ASP A 115 -7.11 -20.48 4.46
C ASP A 115 -6.86 -18.97 4.49
N ASN A 116 -5.93 -18.52 5.34
CA ASN A 116 -5.64 -17.10 5.57
C ASN A 116 -4.15 -16.82 5.77
N TYR A 117 -3.83 -15.51 5.79
CA TYR A 117 -2.45 -15.04 5.97
C TYR A 117 -1.81 -15.54 7.27
N ASN A 118 -2.55 -15.58 8.37
CA ASN A 118 -2.00 -15.98 9.68
C ASN A 118 -1.51 -17.43 9.69
N GLU A 119 -2.24 -18.33 9.05
CA GLU A 119 -1.85 -19.73 8.92
C GLU A 119 -0.64 -19.90 8.02
N SER A 120 -0.63 -19.24 6.86
CA SER A 120 0.52 -19.22 5.95
C SER A 120 1.78 -18.66 6.64
N SER A 121 1.64 -17.60 7.43
CA SER A 121 2.73 -16.96 8.17
C SER A 121 3.31 -17.88 9.26
N LYS A 122 2.45 -18.55 10.04
CA LYS A 122 2.88 -19.57 11.01
C LYS A 122 3.63 -20.72 10.33
N LYS A 123 3.12 -21.18 9.18
CA LYS A 123 3.77 -22.24 8.39
C LYS A 123 5.13 -21.81 7.86
N ALA A 124 5.23 -20.59 7.29
CA ALA A 124 6.49 -20.04 6.84
C ALA A 124 7.52 -19.95 7.97
N SER A 125 7.11 -19.45 9.14
CA SER A 125 7.97 -19.37 10.33
C SER A 125 8.44 -20.75 10.83
N SER A 126 7.59 -21.75 10.79
CA SER A 126 7.94 -23.14 11.13
C SER A 126 8.98 -23.71 10.16
N ILE A 127 8.76 -23.55 8.85
CA ILE A 127 9.71 -24.01 7.82
C ILE A 127 11.04 -23.26 7.92
N ALA A 128 11.00 -21.93 8.16
CA ALA A 128 12.19 -21.10 8.34
C ALA A 128 13.10 -21.69 9.45
N LYS A 129 12.52 -22.01 10.60
CA LYS A 129 13.24 -22.62 11.73
C LYS A 129 13.77 -24.01 11.37
N GLN A 130 12.94 -24.88 10.80
CA GLN A 130 13.30 -26.26 10.48
C GLN A 130 14.43 -26.35 9.44
N LYS A 131 14.35 -25.53 8.38
CA LYS A 131 15.30 -25.51 7.26
C LYS A 131 16.41 -24.47 7.42
N LYS A 132 16.40 -23.71 8.51
CA LYS A 132 17.33 -22.61 8.79
C LYS A 132 17.35 -21.57 7.65
N MET A 133 16.21 -21.38 6.95
CA MET A 133 16.03 -20.35 5.93
C MET A 133 15.81 -19.00 6.61
N GLU A 134 16.21 -17.91 5.92
CA GLU A 134 15.96 -16.57 6.44
C GLU A 134 14.53 -16.12 6.11
N LEU A 135 13.77 -15.77 7.15
CA LEU A 135 12.42 -15.23 7.00
C LEU A 135 12.51 -13.73 6.64
N ILE A 136 12.02 -13.37 5.47
CA ILE A 136 12.01 -11.97 5.00
C ILE A 136 10.70 -11.31 5.39
N HIS A 137 10.78 -10.40 6.37
CA HIS A 137 9.61 -9.69 6.87
C HIS A 137 9.17 -8.58 5.91
N ALA A 138 7.86 -8.40 5.74
CA ALA A 138 7.31 -7.48 4.74
C ALA A 138 7.53 -6.00 5.05
N PHE A 139 7.78 -5.64 6.33
CA PHE A 139 7.88 -4.25 6.78
C PHE A 139 8.70 -4.07 8.08
N ASP A 140 8.65 -5.01 9.03
CA ASP A 140 9.21 -4.83 10.38
C ASP A 140 10.63 -5.45 10.48
N ASP A 141 11.53 -4.94 9.68
CA ASP A 141 12.96 -5.30 9.68
C ASP A 141 13.78 -4.06 9.29
N PRO A 142 14.83 -3.71 10.06
CA PRO A 142 15.63 -2.48 9.81
C PRO A 142 16.20 -2.38 8.41
N MET A 143 16.63 -3.50 7.79
CA MET A 143 17.16 -3.49 6.42
C MET A 143 16.06 -3.33 5.39
N THR A 144 14.87 -3.92 5.64
CA THR A 144 13.69 -3.70 4.79
C THR A 144 13.25 -2.22 4.86
N ILE A 145 13.16 -1.65 6.05
CA ILE A 145 12.82 -0.23 6.26
C ILE A 145 13.84 0.68 5.55
N ALA A 146 15.14 0.40 5.69
CA ALA A 146 16.19 1.17 5.03
C ALA A 146 16.09 1.15 3.51
N GLY A 147 15.76 -0.01 2.91
CA GLY A 147 15.51 -0.11 1.47
C GLY A 147 14.33 0.76 1.02
N GLN A 148 13.23 0.80 1.79
CA GLN A 148 12.09 1.68 1.50
C GLN A 148 12.45 3.17 1.66
N GLY A 149 13.35 3.49 2.59
CA GLY A 149 13.82 4.85 2.83
C GLY A 149 14.52 5.50 1.64
N THR A 150 15.02 4.71 0.69
CA THR A 150 15.60 5.23 -0.57
C THR A 150 14.59 6.05 -1.38
N ILE A 151 13.28 5.78 -1.23
CA ILE A 151 12.22 6.59 -1.84
C ILE A 151 12.22 8.02 -1.27
N GLY A 152 12.39 8.16 0.03
CA GLY A 152 12.49 9.48 0.68
C GLY A 152 13.73 10.26 0.19
N LYS A 153 14.84 9.55 -0.06
CA LYS A 153 16.03 10.14 -0.66
C LYS A 153 15.75 10.65 -2.07
N GLU A 154 15.20 9.80 -2.94
CA GLU A 154 14.86 10.16 -4.31
C GLU A 154 13.87 11.33 -4.39
N ILE A 155 12.90 11.39 -3.46
CA ILE A 155 11.94 12.52 -3.38
C ILE A 155 12.68 13.83 -3.12
N LEU A 156 13.56 13.87 -2.12
CA LEU A 156 14.27 15.10 -1.76
C LEU A 156 15.38 15.48 -2.76
N ASP A 157 15.95 14.51 -3.46
CA ASP A 157 16.92 14.76 -4.52
C ASP A 157 16.26 15.38 -5.78
N ALA A 158 14.99 15.06 -6.03
CA ALA A 158 14.24 15.54 -7.20
C ALA A 158 13.41 16.80 -6.92
N GLU A 159 12.83 16.93 -5.72
CA GLU A 159 11.95 18.03 -5.32
C GLU A 159 12.28 18.50 -3.90
N ASP A 160 12.91 19.65 -3.78
CA ASP A 160 13.40 20.16 -2.49
C ASP A 160 12.44 21.11 -1.77
N ASN A 161 11.38 21.59 -2.42
CA ASN A 161 10.44 22.59 -1.94
C ASN A 161 9.03 22.04 -1.67
N LEU A 162 8.93 20.77 -1.26
CA LEU A 162 7.64 20.19 -0.90
C LEU A 162 7.13 20.72 0.44
N ASP A 163 5.83 21.02 0.53
CA ASP A 163 5.17 21.33 1.80
C ASP A 163 4.79 20.07 2.58
N ALA A 164 4.35 19.00 1.88
CA ALA A 164 3.99 17.74 2.53
C ALA A 164 4.15 16.51 1.63
N VAL A 165 4.45 15.37 2.26
CA VAL A 165 4.53 14.03 1.64
C VAL A 165 3.52 13.11 2.31
N PHE A 166 2.73 12.40 1.50
CA PHE A 166 1.72 11.44 1.93
C PHE A 166 2.17 10.02 1.59
N VAL A 167 2.10 9.13 2.58
CA VAL A 167 2.65 7.77 2.49
C VAL A 167 1.61 6.75 2.92
N PRO A 168 1.29 5.72 2.12
CA PRO A 168 0.32 4.70 2.50
C PRO A 168 0.88 3.81 3.61
N VAL A 169 0.00 3.43 4.56
CA VAL A 169 0.37 2.66 5.74
C VAL A 169 -0.39 1.35 5.81
N GLY A 170 0.35 0.24 5.89
CA GLY A 170 -0.09 -1.03 6.43
C GLY A 170 0.74 -1.32 7.68
N GLY A 171 1.78 -2.15 7.61
CA GLY A 171 2.70 -2.40 8.73
C GLY A 171 3.73 -1.30 9.01
N GLY A 172 3.72 -0.19 8.26
CA GLY A 172 4.52 1.00 8.52
C GLY A 172 5.91 1.04 7.88
N GLY A 173 6.37 -0.01 7.17
CA GLY A 173 7.75 -0.06 6.66
C GLY A 173 8.11 1.05 5.67
N LEU A 174 7.18 1.41 4.77
CA LEU A 174 7.39 2.50 3.82
C LEU A 174 7.40 3.86 4.54
N LEU A 175 6.41 4.10 5.40
CA LEU A 175 6.31 5.35 6.16
C LEU A 175 7.54 5.55 7.05
N ALA A 176 7.95 4.52 7.79
CA ALA A 176 9.14 4.59 8.66
C ALA A 176 10.41 4.90 7.85
N GLY A 177 10.63 4.24 6.71
CA GLY A 177 11.80 4.47 5.87
C GLY A 177 11.84 5.89 5.29
N VAL A 178 10.74 6.33 4.68
CA VAL A 178 10.62 7.65 4.06
C VAL A 178 10.74 8.75 5.10
N SER A 179 10.02 8.63 6.23
CA SER A 179 10.03 9.64 7.29
C SER A 179 11.38 9.75 7.98
N ALA A 180 12.05 8.62 8.27
CA ALA A 180 13.40 8.64 8.85
C ALA A 180 14.40 9.41 7.98
N TRP A 181 14.33 9.25 6.65
CA TRP A 181 15.20 9.99 5.75
C TRP A 181 14.90 11.48 5.74
N ILE A 182 13.62 11.84 5.52
CA ILE A 182 13.22 13.25 5.40
C ILE A 182 13.47 14.03 6.69
N ALA A 183 13.15 13.45 7.86
CA ALA A 183 13.37 14.08 9.15
C ALA A 183 14.85 14.36 9.44
N GLN A 184 15.76 13.46 9.05
CA GLN A 184 17.20 13.64 9.21
C GLN A 184 17.76 14.80 8.37
N GLN A 185 17.14 15.13 7.25
CA GLN A 185 17.58 16.23 6.39
C GLN A 185 17.20 17.62 6.93
N LYS A 186 16.55 17.69 8.11
CA LYS A 186 16.09 18.94 8.77
C LYS A 186 15.26 19.86 7.86
N LYS A 187 14.63 19.30 6.85
CA LYS A 187 13.73 20.03 5.95
C LYS A 187 12.35 20.21 6.61
N LYS A 188 11.68 21.33 6.34
CA LYS A 188 10.34 21.65 6.89
C LYS A 188 9.21 20.93 6.12
N VAL A 189 9.50 19.77 5.54
CA VAL A 189 8.51 18.97 4.83
C VAL A 189 7.69 18.18 5.84
N LYS A 190 6.38 18.35 5.84
CA LYS A 190 5.47 17.56 6.67
C LYS A 190 5.26 16.17 6.11
N ILE A 191 5.13 15.18 6.98
CA ILE A 191 4.96 13.78 6.59
C ILE A 191 3.69 13.23 7.23
N TYR A 192 2.78 12.73 6.37
CA TYR A 192 1.53 12.14 6.80
C TYR A 192 1.45 10.69 6.39
N GLY A 193 1.17 9.81 7.37
CA GLY A 193 0.72 8.45 7.09
C GLY A 193 -0.74 8.46 6.65
N VAL A 194 -1.12 7.56 5.73
CA VAL A 194 -2.51 7.41 5.30
C VAL A 194 -2.94 5.96 5.48
N GLU A 195 -4.06 5.75 6.17
CA GLU A 195 -4.67 4.44 6.42
C GLU A 195 -6.12 4.40 5.92
N VAL A 196 -6.60 3.20 5.60
CA VAL A 196 -8.03 2.97 5.41
C VAL A 196 -8.68 2.81 6.79
N ASP A 197 -9.87 3.35 6.98
CA ASP A 197 -10.58 3.37 8.26
C ASP A 197 -10.86 1.98 8.84
N ASP A 198 -11.06 0.97 7.98
CA ASP A 198 -11.26 -0.44 8.36
C ASP A 198 -9.97 -1.23 8.68
N SER A 199 -8.81 -0.59 8.55
CA SER A 199 -7.49 -1.20 8.81
C SER A 199 -6.48 -0.22 9.45
N ALA A 200 -6.97 0.74 10.23
CA ALA A 200 -6.23 1.86 10.81
C ALA A 200 -5.41 1.48 12.06
N CYS A 201 -4.48 0.53 11.94
CA CYS A 201 -3.71 0.01 13.07
C CYS A 201 -2.70 1.02 13.65
N LEU A 202 -2.13 1.89 12.83
CA LEU A 202 -1.24 2.97 13.28
C LEU A 202 -2.01 4.05 14.03
N THR A 203 -3.15 4.47 13.53
CA THR A 203 -4.03 5.44 14.19
C THR A 203 -4.39 4.99 15.61
N GLU A 204 -4.79 3.74 15.78
CA GLU A 204 -5.10 3.18 17.09
C GLU A 204 -3.85 3.03 17.98
N ALA A 205 -2.70 2.71 17.41
CA ALA A 205 -1.44 2.63 18.13
C ALA A 205 -0.98 4.01 18.65
N ILE A 206 -1.12 5.07 17.84
CA ILE A 206 -0.79 6.45 18.24
C ILE A 206 -1.73 6.92 19.37
N LYS A 207 -3.04 6.71 19.23
CA LYS A 207 -4.02 7.06 20.28
C LYS A 207 -3.72 6.36 21.60
N ALA A 208 -3.32 5.10 21.54
CA ALA A 208 -3.00 4.31 22.73
C ALA A 208 -1.56 4.50 23.25
N ASN A 209 -0.72 5.22 22.51
CA ASN A 209 0.74 5.33 22.71
C ASN A 209 1.45 3.98 22.88
N LYS A 210 0.93 2.94 22.23
CA LYS A 210 1.47 1.58 22.20
C LYS A 210 0.92 0.84 20.99
N ARG A 211 1.62 -0.21 20.58
CA ARG A 211 1.13 -1.09 19.51
C ARG A 211 -0.18 -1.75 19.93
N VAL A 212 -1.21 -1.60 19.09
CA VAL A 212 -2.53 -2.21 19.27
C VAL A 212 -2.77 -3.21 18.15
N LYS A 213 -3.36 -4.34 18.47
CA LYS A 213 -3.81 -5.32 17.49
C LYS A 213 -5.31 -5.11 17.25
N LEU A 214 -5.67 -4.85 15.99
CA LEU A 214 -7.06 -4.75 15.56
C LEU A 214 -7.75 -6.12 15.67
N ARG A 215 -9.03 -6.12 15.99
CA ARG A 215 -9.86 -7.34 16.03
C ARG A 215 -10.16 -7.85 14.64
N GLU A 216 -10.47 -6.93 13.74
CA GLU A 216 -10.83 -7.18 12.35
C GLU A 216 -10.07 -6.20 11.45
N VAL A 217 -9.85 -6.60 10.20
CA VAL A 217 -9.14 -5.81 9.20
C VAL A 217 -9.86 -5.95 7.88
N GLY A 218 -10.19 -4.82 7.25
CA GLY A 218 -10.74 -4.79 5.90
C GLY A 218 -9.76 -5.34 4.87
N LEU A 219 -10.27 -6.09 3.91
CA LEU A 219 -9.45 -6.77 2.90
C LEU A 219 -9.51 -6.11 1.52
N PHE A 220 -10.24 -4.99 1.38
CA PHE A 220 -10.35 -4.33 0.09
C PHE A 220 -9.00 -3.78 -0.39
N ALA A 221 -8.28 -3.09 0.47
CA ALA A 221 -6.92 -2.63 0.19
C ALA A 221 -5.88 -3.63 0.72
N ASP A 222 -5.83 -4.84 0.13
CA ASP A 222 -5.06 -6.00 0.62
C ASP A 222 -3.56 -5.71 0.82
N GLY A 223 -2.96 -4.80 0.04
CA GLY A 223 -1.57 -4.38 0.20
C GLY A 223 -1.26 -3.64 1.51
N VAL A 224 -2.29 -3.13 2.21
CA VAL A 224 -2.18 -2.43 3.50
C VAL A 224 -3.03 -3.05 4.62
N ALA A 225 -3.70 -4.16 4.36
CA ALA A 225 -4.53 -4.88 5.32
C ALA A 225 -3.67 -5.58 6.40
N VAL A 226 -3.29 -4.83 7.44
CA VAL A 226 -2.42 -5.29 8.53
C VAL A 226 -3.10 -5.03 9.88
N ASP A 227 -3.16 -6.05 10.72
CA ASP A 227 -3.84 -6.00 12.02
C ASP A 227 -3.03 -5.30 13.12
N GLN A 228 -1.72 -5.14 12.93
CA GLN A 228 -0.84 -4.48 13.92
C GLN A 228 0.37 -3.84 13.24
N ILE A 229 0.67 -2.61 13.63
CA ILE A 229 1.89 -1.91 13.21
C ILE A 229 3.13 -2.66 13.70
N GLY A 230 4.24 -2.62 12.93
CA GLY A 230 5.50 -3.25 13.32
C GLY A 230 6.11 -2.62 14.58
N LEU A 231 7.03 -3.32 15.23
CA LEU A 231 7.75 -2.82 16.40
C LEU A 231 8.74 -1.72 15.98
N HIS A 232 9.66 -2.06 15.10
CA HIS A 232 10.68 -1.13 14.60
C HIS A 232 10.05 0.03 13.82
N THR A 233 8.98 -0.25 13.04
CA THR A 233 8.31 0.79 12.27
C THR A 233 7.61 1.79 13.18
N PHE A 234 6.93 1.34 14.24
CA PHE A 234 6.23 2.23 15.18
C PHE A 234 7.18 3.14 15.93
N ASP A 235 8.34 2.63 16.37
CA ASP A 235 9.34 3.44 17.07
C ASP A 235 9.85 4.59 16.21
N VAL A 236 10.13 4.35 14.93
CA VAL A 236 10.54 5.40 13.99
C VAL A 236 9.40 6.38 13.69
N ILE A 237 8.20 5.88 13.42
CA ILE A 237 7.04 6.69 13.02
C ILE A 237 6.67 7.70 14.11
N LYS A 238 6.67 7.30 15.38
CA LYS A 238 6.35 8.20 16.52
C LYS A 238 7.21 9.46 16.56
N GLU A 239 8.44 9.36 16.10
CA GLU A 239 9.41 10.45 16.16
C GLU A 239 9.46 11.29 14.88
N CYS A 240 9.08 10.72 13.74
CA CYS A 240 9.37 11.30 12.43
C CYS A 240 8.13 11.77 11.66
N VAL A 241 6.89 11.49 12.12
CA VAL A 241 5.67 11.72 11.37
C VAL A 241 4.81 12.80 12.01
N ASP A 242 4.32 13.75 11.20
CA ASP A 242 3.51 14.88 11.66
C ASP A 242 2.05 14.50 11.97
N GLY A 243 1.54 13.41 11.37
CA GLY A 243 0.20 12.93 11.62
C GLY A 243 -0.22 11.75 10.76
N VAL A 244 -1.41 11.26 11.04
CA VAL A 244 -2.04 10.16 10.29
C VAL A 244 -3.44 10.59 9.85
N ILE A 245 -3.79 10.26 8.61
CA ILE A 245 -5.08 10.54 7.99
C ILE A 245 -5.75 9.22 7.67
N THR A 246 -6.98 9.04 8.12
CA THR A 246 -7.81 7.91 7.74
C THR A 246 -8.77 8.30 6.62
N VAL A 247 -8.98 7.39 5.67
CA VAL A 247 -9.88 7.56 4.53
C VAL A 247 -10.82 6.38 4.41
N SER A 248 -12.00 6.60 3.85
CA SER A 248 -12.95 5.55 3.53
C SER A 248 -12.56 4.78 2.27
N ILE A 249 -13.19 3.63 2.05
CA ILE A 249 -13.06 2.87 0.80
C ILE A 249 -13.52 3.70 -0.41
N ASP A 250 -14.53 4.55 -0.25
CA ASP A 250 -15.04 5.39 -1.33
C ASP A 250 -14.05 6.50 -1.71
N GLU A 251 -13.48 7.19 -0.72
CA GLU A 251 -12.40 8.16 -0.93
C GLU A 251 -11.20 7.50 -1.63
N LEU A 252 -10.89 6.25 -1.27
CA LEU A 252 -9.83 5.46 -1.87
C LEU A 252 -10.13 5.10 -3.33
N CYS A 253 -11.36 4.65 -3.64
CA CYS A 253 -11.78 4.33 -5.00
C CYS A 253 -11.76 5.58 -5.91
N ALA A 254 -12.22 6.72 -5.39
CA ALA A 254 -12.12 8.00 -6.09
C ALA A 254 -10.65 8.39 -6.41
N ALA A 255 -9.71 8.09 -5.50
CA ALA A 255 -8.29 8.33 -5.76
C ALA A 255 -7.70 7.39 -6.83
N VAL A 256 -8.16 6.13 -6.94
CA VAL A 256 -7.77 5.24 -8.05
C VAL A 256 -8.19 5.83 -9.40
N LYS A 257 -9.43 6.35 -9.49
CA LYS A 257 -9.95 7.03 -10.68
C LYS A 257 -9.12 8.27 -11.02
N ASP A 258 -8.84 9.14 -10.05
CA ASP A 258 -8.04 10.35 -10.25
C ASP A 258 -6.62 10.02 -10.77
N ILE A 259 -5.94 8.98 -10.24
CA ILE A 259 -4.65 8.52 -10.77
C ILE A 259 -4.78 8.10 -12.22
N PHE A 260 -5.82 7.33 -12.56
CA PHE A 260 -6.04 6.90 -13.93
C PHE A 260 -6.29 8.09 -14.87
N GLU A 261 -7.06 9.08 -14.45
CA GLU A 261 -7.35 10.28 -15.27
C GLU A 261 -6.09 11.10 -15.57
N ASP A 262 -5.17 11.22 -14.60
CA ASP A 262 -3.92 11.97 -14.78
C ASP A 262 -2.78 11.17 -15.45
N THR A 263 -2.73 9.84 -15.24
CA THR A 263 -1.57 9.04 -15.65
C THR A 263 -1.85 7.93 -16.66
N ARG A 264 -3.11 7.57 -16.88
CA ARG A 264 -3.59 6.41 -17.65
C ARG A 264 -3.14 5.07 -17.11
N ILE A 265 -2.76 5.02 -15.83
CA ILE A 265 -2.36 3.78 -15.15
C ILE A 265 -3.39 3.42 -14.08
N LEU A 266 -3.79 2.16 -14.05
CA LEU A 266 -4.64 1.61 -13.01
C LEU A 266 -3.79 1.25 -11.78
N SER A 267 -3.91 2.07 -10.74
CA SER A 267 -3.32 1.78 -9.44
C SER A 267 -4.13 0.70 -8.70
N GLU A 268 -3.47 -0.13 -7.92
CA GLU A 268 -4.18 -0.95 -6.93
C GLU A 268 -4.72 -0.05 -5.78
N PRO A 269 -5.76 -0.48 -5.03
CA PRO A 269 -6.29 0.33 -3.94
C PRO A 269 -5.22 0.80 -2.96
N ALA A 270 -4.35 -0.08 -2.48
CA ALA A 270 -3.23 0.30 -1.61
C ALA A 270 -2.29 1.33 -2.26
N GLY A 271 -2.14 1.29 -3.59
CA GLY A 271 -1.31 2.21 -4.37
C GLY A 271 -1.85 3.63 -4.42
N ALA A 272 -3.18 3.79 -4.39
CA ALA A 272 -3.87 5.08 -4.43
C ALA A 272 -4.09 5.71 -3.04
N LEU A 273 -3.84 4.96 -1.97
CA LEU A 273 -4.18 5.35 -0.60
C LEU A 273 -3.56 6.70 -0.18
N ALA A 274 -2.29 6.91 -0.51
CA ALA A 274 -1.62 8.17 -0.21
C ALA A 274 -2.30 9.38 -0.89
N LEU A 275 -2.76 9.22 -2.13
CA LEU A 275 -3.49 10.27 -2.84
C LEU A 275 -4.85 10.55 -2.19
N ALA A 276 -5.57 9.53 -1.72
CA ALA A 276 -6.84 9.73 -1.01
C ALA A 276 -6.64 10.60 0.23
N GLY A 277 -5.59 10.34 1.03
CA GLY A 277 -5.25 11.19 2.17
C GLY A 277 -4.80 12.60 1.78
N LEU A 278 -4.03 12.74 0.70
CA LEU A 278 -3.64 14.04 0.15
C LEU A 278 -4.87 14.85 -0.24
N LYS A 279 -5.84 14.28 -0.95
CA LYS A 279 -7.10 14.94 -1.34
C LYS A 279 -7.85 15.48 -0.12
N LYS A 280 -7.98 14.63 0.92
CA LYS A 280 -8.64 15.00 2.18
C LYS A 280 -7.93 16.15 2.91
N TYR A 281 -6.61 16.15 2.90
CA TYR A 281 -5.80 17.23 3.46
C TYR A 281 -5.91 18.51 2.61
N ALA A 282 -5.80 18.38 1.28
CA ALA A 282 -5.82 19.49 0.33
C ALA A 282 -7.14 20.25 0.30
N SER A 283 -8.26 19.65 0.70
CA SER A 283 -9.57 20.30 0.78
C SER A 283 -9.61 21.52 1.71
N LYS A 284 -8.62 21.66 2.60
CA LYS A 284 -8.53 22.70 3.62
C LYS A 284 -7.45 23.76 3.35
N ILE A 285 -6.69 23.61 2.27
CA ILE A 285 -5.51 24.46 1.96
C ILE A 285 -5.40 24.70 0.45
N SER A 286 -4.63 25.70 0.08
CA SER A 286 -4.32 26.00 -1.34
C SER A 286 -2.88 26.48 -1.51
N ASN A 287 -2.41 26.50 -2.75
CA ASN A 287 -1.08 26.97 -3.15
C ASN A 287 0.07 26.24 -2.41
N LYS A 288 -0.08 24.92 -2.23
CA LYS A 288 0.90 24.04 -1.60
C LYS A 288 1.45 23.05 -2.61
N LYS A 289 2.71 22.65 -2.43
CA LYS A 289 3.34 21.56 -3.17
C LYS A 289 3.20 20.26 -2.37
N LEU A 290 2.36 19.36 -2.85
CA LEU A 290 1.96 18.13 -2.15
C LEU A 290 2.38 16.92 -2.98
N LEU A 291 2.97 15.91 -2.34
CA LEU A 291 3.39 14.69 -2.99
C LEU A 291 2.75 13.46 -2.36
N ALA A 292 2.12 12.61 -3.17
CA ALA A 292 1.64 11.29 -2.76
C ALA A 292 2.50 10.17 -3.38
N ILE A 293 2.78 9.12 -2.62
CA ILE A 293 3.47 7.95 -3.13
C ILE A 293 2.44 6.98 -3.73
N SER A 294 2.43 6.84 -5.07
CA SER A 294 1.70 5.78 -5.78
C SER A 294 2.47 4.48 -5.62
N SER A 295 2.07 3.67 -4.63
CA SER A 295 2.93 2.61 -4.08
C SER A 295 2.86 1.28 -4.83
N GLY A 296 1.85 1.08 -5.69
CA GLY A 296 1.72 -0.14 -6.49
C GLY A 296 0.54 -0.15 -7.46
N ALA A 297 0.61 -1.08 -8.44
CA ALA A 297 -0.38 -1.28 -9.49
C ALA A 297 -0.75 -2.77 -9.71
N ASN A 298 -0.48 -3.64 -8.75
CA ASN A 298 -0.83 -5.08 -8.84
C ASN A 298 -2.32 -5.34 -8.57
N LEU A 299 -3.17 -4.63 -9.32
CA LEU A 299 -4.63 -4.72 -9.22
C LEU A 299 -5.14 -6.07 -9.75
N ASN A 300 -6.06 -6.71 -9.01
CA ASN A 300 -6.88 -7.76 -9.56
C ASN A 300 -7.99 -7.12 -10.42
N PHE A 301 -8.02 -7.44 -11.72
CA PHE A 301 -8.94 -6.84 -12.69
C PHE A 301 -10.43 -7.04 -12.33
N GLU A 302 -10.77 -8.14 -11.65
CA GLU A 302 -12.13 -8.40 -11.17
C GLU A 302 -12.66 -7.35 -10.19
N ARG A 303 -11.75 -6.62 -9.50
CA ARG A 303 -12.14 -5.55 -8.58
C ARG A 303 -12.48 -4.24 -9.27
N LEU A 304 -12.22 -4.12 -10.57
CA LEU A 304 -12.36 -2.86 -11.29
C LEU A 304 -13.82 -2.34 -11.26
N ASN A 305 -14.79 -3.25 -11.44
CA ASN A 305 -16.21 -2.87 -11.40
C ASN A 305 -16.59 -2.23 -10.05
N TYR A 306 -16.17 -2.86 -8.95
CA TYR A 306 -16.40 -2.33 -7.60
C TYR A 306 -15.73 -0.96 -7.40
N ILE A 307 -14.49 -0.77 -7.89
CA ILE A 307 -13.77 0.50 -7.81
C ILE A 307 -14.53 1.59 -8.57
N VAL A 308 -15.03 1.29 -9.78
CA VAL A 308 -15.77 2.26 -10.60
C VAL A 308 -17.05 2.72 -9.88
N GLU A 309 -17.86 1.79 -9.39
CA GLU A 309 -19.10 2.11 -8.68
C GLU A 309 -18.86 2.94 -7.42
N ARG A 310 -17.86 2.56 -6.61
CA ARG A 310 -17.55 3.26 -5.36
C ARG A 310 -16.86 4.60 -5.59
N SER A 311 -16.19 4.81 -6.71
CA SER A 311 -15.54 6.08 -7.03
C SER A 311 -16.54 7.22 -7.21
N GLU A 312 -17.73 6.96 -7.77
CA GLU A 312 -18.77 7.96 -7.93
C GLU A 312 -19.38 8.39 -6.57
N VAL A 313 -19.45 7.44 -5.62
CA VAL A 313 -19.84 7.72 -4.23
C VAL A 313 -18.77 8.57 -3.52
N GLY A 314 -17.50 8.23 -3.70
CA GLY A 314 -16.37 8.96 -3.11
C GLY A 314 -16.17 10.38 -3.68
N GLU A 315 -16.76 10.67 -4.83
CA GLU A 315 -16.82 12.02 -5.44
C GLU A 315 -18.12 12.79 -5.14
N ASP A 316 -18.98 12.26 -4.24
CA ASP A 316 -20.31 12.81 -3.93
C ASP A 316 -21.26 12.96 -5.15
N ARG A 317 -21.02 12.19 -6.22
CA ARG A 317 -21.87 12.18 -7.42
C ARG A 317 -23.03 11.21 -7.31
N GLU A 318 -22.83 10.12 -6.58
CA GLU A 318 -23.85 9.11 -6.29
C GLU A 318 -23.95 8.84 -4.79
N LYS A 319 -25.09 8.34 -4.34
CA LYS A 319 -25.28 7.85 -2.97
C LYS A 319 -25.83 6.45 -2.99
N LEU A 320 -25.22 5.53 -2.25
CA LEU A 320 -25.73 4.20 -2.04
C LEU A 320 -26.80 4.21 -0.94
N LEU A 321 -28.02 3.84 -1.27
CA LEU A 321 -29.09 3.70 -0.34
C LEU A 321 -29.41 2.20 -0.18
N SER A 322 -29.36 1.70 1.06
CA SER A 322 -29.86 0.38 1.40
C SER A 322 -31.26 0.51 1.98
N ILE A 323 -32.26 -0.03 1.29
CA ILE A 323 -33.66 0.09 1.69
C ILE A 323 -34.20 -1.34 1.93
N GLN A 324 -34.65 -1.58 3.15
CA GLN A 324 -35.36 -2.82 3.45
C GLN A 324 -36.84 -2.65 3.12
N ILE A 325 -37.33 -3.46 2.19
CA ILE A 325 -38.74 -3.43 1.78
C ILE A 325 -39.44 -4.74 2.16
N PRO A 326 -40.74 -4.68 2.52
CA PRO A 326 -41.51 -5.89 2.73
C PRO A 326 -41.60 -6.74 1.46
N GLU A 327 -41.54 -8.03 1.62
CA GLU A 327 -41.70 -9.00 0.51
C GLU A 327 -43.17 -9.15 0.09
N LYS A 328 -43.71 -8.06 -0.47
CA LYS A 328 -45.10 -7.98 -0.96
C LYS A 328 -45.11 -7.45 -2.40
N PRO A 329 -46.01 -7.95 -3.28
CA PRO A 329 -46.16 -7.39 -4.61
C PRO A 329 -46.40 -5.87 -4.56
N GLY A 330 -45.64 -5.11 -5.37
CA GLY A 330 -45.72 -3.65 -5.45
C GLY A 330 -44.84 -2.87 -4.47
N SER A 331 -44.18 -3.48 -3.46
CA SER A 331 -43.30 -2.78 -2.53
C SER A 331 -42.13 -2.08 -3.21
N PHE A 332 -41.50 -2.72 -4.17
CA PHE A 332 -40.40 -2.13 -4.97
C PHE A 332 -40.90 -0.95 -5.81
N LEU A 333 -42.07 -1.10 -6.42
CA LEU A 333 -42.68 -0.03 -7.24
C LEU A 333 -42.95 1.22 -6.38
N THR A 334 -43.49 1.04 -5.17
CA THR A 334 -43.74 2.14 -4.24
C THR A 334 -42.46 2.91 -3.88
N VAL A 335 -41.35 2.19 -3.57
CA VAL A 335 -40.06 2.82 -3.27
C VAL A 335 -39.52 3.56 -4.48
N SER A 336 -39.59 2.95 -5.68
CA SER A 336 -39.12 3.57 -6.93
C SER A 336 -39.87 4.87 -7.24
N TYR A 337 -41.18 4.91 -7.08
CA TYR A 337 -41.94 6.15 -7.27
C TYR A 337 -41.68 7.22 -6.23
N THR A 338 -41.44 6.86 -4.98
CA THR A 338 -41.15 7.81 -3.89
C THR A 338 -39.81 8.51 -4.11
N HIS A 339 -38.87 7.87 -4.81
CA HIS A 339 -37.52 8.40 -5.06
C HIS A 339 -37.29 8.91 -6.48
N LEU A 340 -38.27 8.85 -7.39
CA LEU A 340 -38.17 9.37 -8.76
C LEU A 340 -37.96 10.90 -8.84
N THR A 341 -38.13 11.64 -7.76
CA THR A 341 -37.88 13.07 -7.69
C THR A 341 -36.43 13.42 -7.34
N LEU A 342 -35.60 12.43 -6.99
CA LEU A 342 -34.17 12.60 -6.84
C LEU A 342 -33.48 12.19 -8.16
N PRO A 343 -32.41 12.89 -8.61
CA PRO A 343 -31.62 12.42 -9.74
C PRO A 343 -30.88 11.15 -9.36
N THR A 344 -31.59 10.02 -9.40
CA THR A 344 -31.10 8.73 -8.92
C THR A 344 -31.07 7.75 -10.07
N ILE A 345 -29.90 7.28 -10.44
CA ILE A 345 -29.77 6.09 -11.26
C ILE A 345 -29.97 4.88 -10.34
N VAL A 346 -31.15 4.27 -10.41
CA VAL A 346 -31.41 2.99 -9.74
C VAL A 346 -30.78 1.90 -10.60
N ARG A 347 -29.67 1.31 -10.16
CA ARG A 347 -29.15 0.06 -10.69
C ARG A 347 -29.80 -1.08 -9.91
N VAL A 348 -30.53 -1.94 -10.61
CA VAL A 348 -31.14 -3.17 -10.07
C VAL A 348 -30.12 -4.30 -10.15
#